data_1a0585a32486be5e6dde7230323c6353
#
_entry.id   1a0585a32486be5e6dde7230323c6353
#
_cell.length_a   1.000
_cell.length_b   1.000
_cell.length_c   1.000
_cell.angle_alpha   90.00
_cell.angle_beta   90.00
_cell.angle_gamma   90.00
#
_symmetry.space_group_name_H-M   'P 1'
#
loop_
_entity.id
_entity.type
_entity.pdbx_description
1 polymer ?
#
loop_
_entity_poly.entity_id
_entity_poly.type
_entity_poly.pdbx_seq_one_letter_code
_entity_poly.pdbx_strand_id
1 'polypeptide(L)'
;MGKTKKRNMRSGVDKPYPNLADQIVGDRVASKKKEPKIRLRQDESEEVIGSQLSRRILDQVREQKQEITESEGTNKNLLTSLGSGSDSEEDEEEKPMFGVGEDEDYYEQLEINADDEKALEMFMSKKPEARLTLADMIMEKITEKQTEIQTQFTDAESVQLQDVDPRVIQMYKGVKQVLTTYRSGKLPKAFKLIPKLRNWEQILYITEPSTWSAAAMYQGVRIFASNLKENMAQRFYNLVLLPRVRDDIDEYKKLNFHLYQALKKALFKPGAFMKGILIPLCESGTCTLREAIIIGSVIGKNSIPMLHSAAAILKLAEMEYNGATSIFLRILFDKKYALPYRVVDAVVFHFLGFEHDDRELPVLWHQSFLTFVQRYKTDISSEQKKALLKLLRTKSHHTITPDIRRELESSTCRDIEMPEPM
;
A
#
# COMPACT_ATOMS: atom_id res chain seq x y z
N MET A 1 -11.01 41.77 -48.37
CA MET A 1 -11.26 42.85 -47.36
C MET A 1 -11.38 42.20 -45.97
N GLY A 2 -10.30 42.21 -45.22
CA GLY A 2 -10.23 41.60 -43.90
C GLY A 2 -10.57 42.59 -42.79
N LYS A 3 -11.48 42.19 -41.89
CA LYS A 3 -11.88 42.99 -40.73
C LYS A 3 -10.82 42.91 -39.62
N THR A 4 -10.25 44.06 -39.26
CA THR A 4 -9.32 44.23 -38.14
C THR A 4 -10.04 44.09 -36.79
N LYS A 5 -9.51 43.22 -35.92
CA LYS A 5 -9.93 43.06 -34.51
C LYS A 5 -9.45 44.27 -33.70
N LYS A 6 -10.36 45.04 -33.13
CA LYS A 6 -10.07 46.11 -32.16
C LYS A 6 -9.54 45.52 -30.85
N ARG A 7 -8.30 45.84 -30.50
CA ARG A 7 -7.68 45.57 -29.21
C ARG A 7 -8.21 46.57 -28.20
N ASN A 8 -8.96 46.14 -27.19
CA ASN A 8 -9.30 46.95 -26.01
C ASN A 8 -8.04 47.18 -25.15
N MET A 9 -7.50 48.38 -25.24
CA MET A 9 -6.51 48.86 -24.27
C MET A 9 -7.27 49.20 -22.96
N ARG A 10 -7.03 48.45 -21.92
CA ARG A 10 -7.34 48.85 -20.54
C ARG A 10 -6.25 49.80 -20.09
N SER A 11 -6.56 51.08 -19.93
CA SER A 11 -5.72 52.07 -19.30
C SER A 11 -5.58 51.74 -17.80
N GLY A 12 -4.51 51.04 -17.43
CA GLY A 12 -4.05 50.98 -16.04
C GLY A 12 -3.21 52.23 -15.78
N VAL A 13 -3.74 53.13 -14.99
CA VAL A 13 -2.97 54.28 -14.46
C VAL A 13 -2.00 53.71 -13.41
N ASP A 14 -0.77 53.52 -13.82
CA ASP A 14 0.35 53.28 -12.90
C ASP A 14 0.57 54.56 -12.09
N LYS A 15 0.20 54.56 -10.82
CA LYS A 15 0.62 55.57 -9.86
C LYS A 15 2.08 55.30 -9.53
N PRO A 16 2.98 56.27 -9.84
CA PRO A 16 4.37 56.07 -9.50
C PRO A 16 4.55 55.96 -7.98
N TYR A 17 5.28 54.95 -7.54
CA TYR A 17 5.67 54.83 -6.13
C TYR A 17 6.56 56.01 -5.77
N PRO A 18 6.33 56.71 -4.64
CA PRO A 18 7.21 57.79 -4.20
C PRO A 18 8.60 57.23 -3.89
N ASN A 19 9.64 58.04 -4.20
CA ASN A 19 11.03 57.71 -3.91
C ASN A 19 11.23 57.52 -2.42
N LEU A 20 12.22 56.70 -2.06
CA LEU A 20 12.51 56.37 -0.66
C LEU A 20 12.76 57.58 0.22
N ALA A 21 13.35 58.68 -0.34
CA ALA A 21 13.52 59.95 0.32
C ALA A 21 12.22 60.65 0.69
N ASP A 22 11.20 60.61 -0.20
CA ASP A 22 9.87 61.15 0.04
C ASP A 22 9.06 60.37 1.06
N GLN A 23 9.37 59.06 1.21
CA GLN A 23 8.77 58.24 2.23
C GLN A 23 9.32 58.46 3.63
N ILE A 24 10.58 58.92 3.74
CA ILE A 24 11.24 59.23 5.01
C ILE A 24 10.82 60.62 5.53
N VAL A 25 10.55 61.56 4.65
CA VAL A 25 10.18 62.96 5.01
C VAL A 25 8.66 63.12 5.23
N GLY A 26 7.85 62.28 4.65
CA GLY A 26 6.43 62.33 4.85
C GLY A 26 5.92 61.11 5.57
N ASP A 27 5.46 61.14 6.80
CA ASP A 27 4.83 60.07 7.60
C ASP A 27 3.80 59.22 6.86
N ARG A 28 4.03 58.88 5.59
CA ARG A 28 3.22 58.03 4.75
C ARG A 28 3.70 56.59 4.86
N VAL A 29 3.06 55.89 5.76
CA VAL A 29 3.20 54.42 5.88
C VAL A 29 2.90 53.80 4.49
N ALA A 30 3.91 53.04 3.98
CA ALA A 30 3.76 52.24 2.76
C ALA A 30 2.43 51.46 2.84
N SER A 31 1.70 51.38 1.73
CA SER A 31 0.40 50.68 1.65
C SER A 31 0.48 49.33 2.33
N LYS A 32 -0.37 49.10 3.33
CA LYS A 32 -0.50 47.87 4.08
C LYS A 32 -0.44 46.66 3.12
N LYS A 33 0.61 45.87 3.20
CA LYS A 33 0.60 44.51 2.63
C LYS A 33 -0.69 43.87 3.13
N LYS A 34 -1.51 43.33 2.21
CA LYS A 34 -2.67 42.53 2.59
C LYS A 34 -2.22 41.49 3.59
N GLU A 35 -2.64 41.65 4.84
CA GLU A 35 -2.38 40.67 5.88
C GLU A 35 -2.90 39.31 5.37
N PRO A 36 -2.13 38.23 5.49
CA PRO A 36 -2.65 36.91 5.22
C PRO A 36 -3.87 36.76 6.13
N LYS A 37 -5.04 36.47 5.55
CA LYS A 37 -6.23 36.14 6.32
C LYS A 37 -5.88 34.95 7.22
N ILE A 38 -5.58 35.23 8.46
CA ILE A 38 -5.49 34.24 9.52
C ILE A 38 -6.90 33.67 9.59
N ARG A 39 -7.08 32.43 9.10
CA ARG A 39 -8.27 31.66 9.40
C ARG A 39 -8.23 31.39 10.89
N LEU A 40 -8.91 32.21 11.65
CA LEU A 40 -9.29 31.86 13.01
C LEU A 40 -10.01 30.51 12.91
N ARG A 41 -9.47 29.50 13.57
CA ARG A 41 -10.18 28.26 13.87
C ARG A 41 -11.46 28.69 14.54
N GLN A 42 -12.59 28.60 13.85
CA GLN A 42 -13.89 28.70 14.48
C GLN A 42 -13.96 27.50 15.45
N ASP A 43 -14.15 27.82 16.70
CA ASP A 43 -14.55 26.85 17.70
C ASP A 43 -15.74 26.05 17.18
N GLU A 44 -15.73 24.76 17.46
CA GLU A 44 -16.77 23.80 17.11
C GLU A 44 -18.08 24.14 17.83
N SER A 45 -18.72 25.21 17.40
CA SER A 45 -20.14 25.39 17.61
C SER A 45 -20.84 24.53 16.56
N GLU A 46 -21.67 23.59 16.99
CA GLU A 46 -22.49 22.69 16.19
C GLU A 46 -23.04 23.41 14.97
N GLU A 47 -22.39 23.23 13.80
CA GLU A 47 -22.93 23.73 12.55
C GLU A 47 -24.16 22.89 12.20
N VAL A 48 -25.31 23.41 12.56
CA VAL A 48 -26.60 22.95 12.06
C VAL A 48 -26.52 23.05 10.53
N ILE A 49 -26.48 21.89 9.88
CA ILE A 49 -26.43 21.79 8.41
C ILE A 49 -27.57 22.63 7.84
N GLY A 50 -27.22 23.67 7.09
CA GLY A 50 -28.22 24.61 6.54
C GLY A 50 -29.28 23.86 5.73
N SER A 51 -30.54 24.28 5.84
CA SER A 51 -31.71 23.62 5.22
C SER A 51 -31.60 23.38 3.71
N GLN A 52 -30.84 24.22 3.00
CA GLN A 52 -30.55 24.03 1.56
C GLN A 52 -29.55 22.91 1.31
N LEU A 53 -28.53 22.73 2.18
CA LEU A 53 -27.57 21.67 2.06
C LEU A 53 -28.20 20.31 2.42
N SER A 54 -29.04 20.28 3.46
CA SER A 54 -29.82 19.10 3.82
C SER A 54 -30.75 18.64 2.70
N ARG A 55 -31.40 19.54 2.01
CA ARG A 55 -32.22 19.19 0.84
C ARG A 55 -31.42 18.61 -0.30
N ARG A 56 -30.26 19.18 -0.63
CA ARG A 56 -29.38 18.64 -1.67
C ARG A 56 -28.85 17.25 -1.32
N ILE A 57 -28.51 17.01 -0.06
CA ILE A 57 -28.08 15.70 0.41
C ILE A 57 -29.23 14.69 0.30
N LEU A 58 -30.44 15.06 0.70
CA LEU A 58 -31.62 14.20 0.61
C LEU A 58 -32.00 13.89 -0.84
N ASP A 59 -31.86 14.84 -1.74
CA ASP A 59 -32.14 14.65 -3.17
C ASP A 59 -31.09 13.71 -3.79
N GLN A 60 -29.81 13.87 -3.50
CA GLN A 60 -28.76 12.95 -3.93
C GLN A 60 -28.94 11.52 -3.37
N VAL A 61 -29.35 11.40 -2.12
CA VAL A 61 -29.64 10.07 -1.52
C VAL A 61 -30.85 9.42 -2.19
N ARG A 62 -31.85 10.20 -2.59
CA ARG A 62 -33.01 9.69 -3.35
C ARG A 62 -32.60 9.24 -4.76
N GLU A 63 -31.78 10.01 -5.43
CA GLU A 63 -31.25 9.69 -6.76
C GLU A 63 -30.44 8.40 -6.72
N GLN A 64 -29.51 8.27 -5.76
CA GLN A 64 -28.73 7.03 -5.54
C GLN A 64 -29.63 5.83 -5.20
N LYS A 65 -30.68 6.03 -4.40
CA LYS A 65 -31.62 4.96 -4.07
C LYS A 65 -32.46 4.53 -5.28
N GLN A 66 -32.79 5.45 -6.17
CA GLN A 66 -33.44 5.15 -7.44
C GLN A 66 -32.51 4.38 -8.39
N GLU A 67 -31.25 4.81 -8.54
CA GLU A 67 -30.25 4.11 -9.34
C GLU A 67 -30.00 2.67 -8.83
N ILE A 68 -29.97 2.46 -7.52
CA ILE A 68 -29.81 1.12 -6.93
C ILE A 68 -31.05 0.26 -7.22
N THR A 69 -32.27 0.80 -7.08
CA THR A 69 -33.49 0.06 -7.38
C THR A 69 -33.68 -0.23 -8.87
N GLU A 70 -33.24 0.65 -9.74
CA GLU A 70 -33.21 0.44 -11.20
C GLU A 70 -32.13 -0.59 -11.61
N SER A 71 -30.98 -0.63 -10.92
CA SER A 71 -29.93 -1.62 -11.16
C SER A 71 -30.29 -3.03 -10.67
N GLU A 72 -31.13 -3.16 -9.64
CA GLU A 72 -31.66 -4.43 -9.17
C GLU A 72 -32.81 -4.97 -10.04
N GLY A 73 -33.53 -4.08 -10.76
CA GLY A 73 -34.64 -4.42 -11.66
C GLY A 73 -34.23 -4.92 -13.05
N THR A 74 -32.98 -4.75 -13.48
CA THR A 74 -32.52 -5.00 -14.86
C THR A 74 -31.58 -6.18 -15.01
N ASN A 75 -31.74 -7.24 -14.25
CA ASN A 75 -30.96 -8.47 -14.46
C ASN A 75 -31.66 -9.48 -15.39
N LYS A 76 -32.35 -8.97 -16.43
CA LYS A 76 -32.79 -9.76 -17.60
C LYS A 76 -32.63 -8.88 -18.85
N ASN A 77 -31.73 -9.31 -19.72
CA ASN A 77 -31.47 -8.80 -21.08
C ASN A 77 -30.56 -7.58 -21.18
N LEU A 78 -29.27 -7.83 -21.39
CA LEU A 78 -28.42 -6.88 -22.16
C LEU A 78 -27.31 -7.62 -22.91
N LEU A 79 -27.72 -8.16 -24.03
CA LEU A 79 -26.91 -8.21 -25.25
C LEU A 79 -27.18 -6.90 -26.00
N THR A 80 -26.11 -6.30 -26.54
CA THR A 80 -26.06 -5.18 -27.49
C THR A 80 -26.35 -3.77 -26.98
N SER A 81 -25.26 -3.01 -26.77
CA SER A 81 -25.04 -1.73 -27.43
C SER A 81 -23.56 -1.29 -27.27
N LEU A 82 -22.80 -1.37 -28.33
CA LEU A 82 -21.53 -0.69 -28.53
C LEU A 82 -21.81 0.80 -28.70
N GLY A 83 -21.69 1.58 -27.64
CA GLY A 83 -21.66 3.02 -27.66
C GLY A 83 -20.22 3.50 -27.85
N SER A 84 -19.93 4.13 -28.98
CA SER A 84 -18.73 4.88 -29.30
C SER A 84 -18.55 6.02 -28.29
N GLY A 85 -17.76 5.81 -27.26
CA GLY A 85 -17.19 6.83 -26.40
C GLY A 85 -15.77 7.10 -26.86
N SER A 86 -15.54 8.24 -27.48
CA SER A 86 -14.22 8.79 -27.76
C SER A 86 -13.56 9.13 -26.44
N ASP A 87 -12.78 8.18 -25.93
CA ASP A 87 -11.89 8.36 -24.79
C ASP A 87 -10.57 8.93 -25.36
N SER A 88 -10.49 10.25 -25.41
CA SER A 88 -9.23 10.94 -25.57
C SER A 88 -8.49 10.82 -24.24
N GLU A 89 -7.83 9.66 -24.04
CA GLU A 89 -6.72 9.56 -23.08
C GLU A 89 -5.63 10.52 -23.59
N GLU A 90 -5.66 11.75 -23.10
CA GLU A 90 -4.48 12.60 -23.10
C GLU A 90 -3.44 11.81 -22.31
N ASP A 91 -2.50 11.18 -23.04
CA ASP A 91 -1.24 10.70 -22.49
C ASP A 91 -0.53 11.94 -21.92
N GLU A 92 -0.85 12.31 -20.68
CA GLU A 92 0.01 13.17 -19.88
C GLU A 92 1.34 12.43 -19.83
N GLU A 93 2.25 12.82 -20.70
CA GLU A 93 3.66 12.49 -20.57
C GLU A 93 4.11 13.16 -19.25
N GLU A 94 3.90 12.46 -18.12
CA GLU A 94 4.67 12.72 -16.92
C GLU A 94 6.13 12.61 -17.35
N LYS A 95 6.74 13.77 -17.63
CA LYS A 95 8.20 13.90 -17.70
C LYS A 95 8.72 13.12 -16.51
N PRO A 96 9.69 12.21 -16.68
CA PRO A 96 10.30 11.55 -15.54
C PRO A 96 10.80 12.67 -14.64
N MET A 97 10.10 12.89 -13.53
CA MET A 97 10.56 13.76 -12.47
C MET A 97 11.73 13.00 -11.83
N PHE A 98 12.89 13.11 -12.48
CA PHE A 98 14.18 12.73 -11.94
C PHE A 98 14.49 13.69 -10.76
N GLY A 99 13.81 13.47 -9.66
CA GLY A 99 14.28 13.84 -8.35
C GLY A 99 15.30 12.77 -7.95
N VAL A 100 16.44 12.79 -8.61
CA VAL A 100 17.65 12.14 -8.14
C VAL A 100 17.99 12.84 -6.84
N GLY A 101 17.87 12.19 -5.71
CA GLY A 101 18.51 12.72 -4.54
C GLY A 101 18.23 12.08 -3.19
N GLU A 102 17.03 11.63 -2.88
CA GLU A 102 16.75 11.20 -1.50
C GLU A 102 16.52 9.69 -1.34
N ASP A 103 16.14 8.99 -2.40
CA ASP A 103 15.83 7.55 -2.34
C ASP A 103 17.07 6.67 -2.68
N GLU A 104 18.06 7.16 -3.42
CA GLU A 104 19.28 6.39 -3.76
C GLU A 104 20.22 6.27 -2.57
N ASP A 105 20.40 7.33 -1.77
CA ASP A 105 21.27 7.34 -0.58
C ASP A 105 20.78 6.38 0.52
N TYR A 106 19.48 6.08 0.56
CA TYR A 106 18.92 5.19 1.57
C TYR A 106 19.36 3.72 1.40
N TYR A 107 19.62 3.26 0.19
CA TYR A 107 20.03 1.87 -0.08
C TYR A 107 21.52 1.62 0.02
N GLU A 108 22.31 2.64 -0.23
CA GLU A 108 23.78 2.52 -0.14
C GLU A 108 24.25 2.45 1.30
N GLN A 109 23.48 3.02 2.23
CA GLN A 109 23.82 3.11 3.66
C GLN A 109 23.15 2.04 4.54
N LEU A 110 22.59 0.98 3.97
CA LEU A 110 21.92 -0.05 4.74
C LEU A 110 22.96 -0.97 5.39
N GLU A 111 23.54 -0.48 6.49
CA GLU A 111 24.37 -1.30 7.37
C GLU A 111 23.49 -2.23 8.19
N ILE A 112 23.63 -3.53 7.96
CA ILE A 112 22.93 -4.56 8.71
C ILE A 112 23.85 -5.01 9.83
N ASN A 113 23.35 -4.97 11.05
CA ASN A 113 24.04 -5.50 12.19
C ASN A 113 24.07 -7.04 12.10
N ALA A 114 25.26 -7.63 12.10
CA ALA A 114 25.43 -9.08 11.98
C ALA A 114 24.82 -9.86 13.15
N ASP A 115 24.71 -9.26 14.32
CA ASP A 115 24.10 -9.90 15.49
C ASP A 115 22.57 -9.95 15.35
N ASP A 116 21.95 -8.91 14.79
CA ASP A 116 20.52 -8.90 14.50
C ASP A 116 20.17 -9.90 13.38
N GLU A 117 21.04 -10.07 12.38
CA GLU A 117 20.84 -11.04 11.31
C GLU A 117 20.87 -12.47 11.86
N LYS A 118 21.85 -12.82 12.71
CA LYS A 118 21.93 -14.13 13.39
C LYS A 118 20.73 -14.38 14.31
N ALA A 119 20.33 -13.35 15.07
CA ALA A 119 19.15 -13.46 15.93
C ALA A 119 17.87 -13.71 15.13
N LEU A 120 17.76 -13.13 13.94
CA LEU A 120 16.62 -13.35 13.04
C LEU A 120 16.64 -14.75 12.44
N GLU A 121 17.81 -15.26 12.05
CA GLU A 121 17.98 -16.62 11.50
C GLU A 121 17.48 -17.71 12.46
N MET A 122 17.60 -17.52 13.78
CA MET A 122 17.07 -18.44 14.79
C MET A 122 15.54 -18.60 14.71
N PHE A 123 14.84 -17.61 14.21
CA PHE A 123 13.37 -17.61 14.06
C PHE A 123 12.91 -17.91 12.62
N MET A 124 13.83 -18.20 11.71
CA MET A 124 13.48 -18.62 10.36
C MET A 124 13.00 -20.06 10.31
N SER A 125 12.08 -20.33 9.42
CA SER A 125 11.60 -21.69 9.17
C SER A 125 12.69 -22.54 8.55
N LYS A 126 13.02 -23.68 9.20
CA LYS A 126 14.01 -24.65 8.69
C LYS A 126 13.51 -25.42 7.46
N LYS A 127 12.22 -25.43 7.23
CA LYS A 127 11.57 -26.09 6.07
C LYS A 127 10.63 -25.10 5.42
N PRO A 128 11.12 -24.28 4.47
CA PRO A 128 10.26 -23.37 3.74
C PRO A 128 9.24 -24.19 2.93
N GLU A 129 7.97 -23.85 3.05
CA GLU A 129 6.93 -24.40 2.18
C GLU A 129 7.22 -24.00 0.73
N ALA A 130 7.06 -24.96 -0.18
CA ALA A 130 7.23 -24.72 -1.60
C ALA A 130 6.20 -23.66 -2.04
N ARG A 131 6.67 -22.55 -2.62
CA ARG A 131 5.79 -21.51 -3.11
C ARG A 131 5.09 -21.95 -4.37
N LEU A 132 3.78 -21.72 -4.40
CA LEU A 132 3.01 -21.84 -5.63
C LEU A 132 3.57 -20.84 -6.66
N THR A 133 4.11 -21.38 -7.75
CA THR A 133 4.53 -20.56 -8.88
C THR A 133 3.33 -20.22 -9.78
N LEU A 134 3.49 -19.24 -10.65
CA LEU A 134 2.47 -18.92 -11.65
C LEU A 134 2.16 -20.14 -12.52
N ALA A 135 3.18 -20.98 -12.82
CA ALA A 135 3.03 -22.23 -13.56
C ALA A 135 2.16 -23.23 -12.79
N ASP A 136 2.44 -23.43 -11.49
CA ASP A 136 1.69 -24.37 -10.64
C ASP A 136 0.22 -23.96 -10.55
N MET A 137 -0.08 -22.68 -10.36
CA MET A 137 -1.45 -22.17 -10.30
C MET A 137 -2.19 -22.34 -11.63
N ILE A 138 -1.51 -22.20 -12.77
CA ILE A 138 -2.10 -22.45 -14.08
C ILE A 138 -2.38 -23.95 -14.26
N MET A 139 -1.44 -24.80 -13.85
CA MET A 139 -1.62 -26.27 -13.90
C MET A 139 -2.75 -26.72 -12.97
N GLU A 140 -2.84 -26.18 -11.76
CA GLU A 140 -3.94 -26.42 -10.83
C GLU A 140 -5.29 -26.05 -11.45
N LYS A 141 -5.41 -24.87 -12.03
CA LYS A 141 -6.62 -24.45 -12.73
C LYS A 141 -6.96 -25.31 -13.95
N ILE A 142 -5.96 -25.82 -14.65
CA ILE A 142 -6.19 -26.76 -15.77
C ILE A 142 -6.70 -28.09 -15.24
N THR A 143 -6.12 -28.61 -14.14
CA THR A 143 -6.55 -29.88 -13.53
C THR A 143 -7.92 -29.75 -12.88
N GLU A 144 -8.23 -28.65 -12.19
CA GLU A 144 -9.58 -28.37 -11.66
C GLU A 144 -10.63 -28.35 -12.77
N LYS A 145 -10.34 -27.62 -13.87
CA LYS A 145 -11.26 -27.59 -15.02
C LYS A 145 -11.38 -28.95 -15.73
N GLN A 146 -10.30 -29.71 -15.79
CA GLN A 146 -10.36 -31.08 -16.34
C GLN A 146 -11.22 -32.01 -15.46
N THR A 147 -11.11 -31.91 -14.14
CA THR A 147 -11.95 -32.64 -13.20
C THR A 147 -13.41 -32.19 -13.23
N GLU A 148 -13.67 -30.89 -13.33
CA GLU A 148 -15.03 -30.33 -13.53
C GLU A 148 -15.65 -30.83 -14.85
N ILE A 149 -14.88 -30.84 -15.93
CA ILE A 149 -15.27 -31.35 -17.22
C ILE A 149 -15.58 -32.85 -17.13
N GLN A 150 -14.74 -33.65 -16.48
CA GLN A 150 -14.95 -35.08 -16.29
C GLN A 150 -16.20 -35.40 -15.45
N THR A 151 -16.55 -34.53 -14.48
CA THR A 151 -17.76 -34.65 -13.68
C THR A 151 -19.02 -34.18 -14.43
N GLN A 152 -18.89 -33.25 -15.38
CA GLN A 152 -19.99 -32.71 -16.18
C GLN A 152 -20.27 -33.46 -17.47
N PHE A 153 -19.47 -34.49 -17.81
CA PHE A 153 -19.67 -35.32 -19.01
C PHE A 153 -20.96 -36.19 -18.96
N THR A 154 -21.77 -36.04 -17.93
CA THR A 154 -23.12 -36.66 -17.91
C THR A 154 -24.23 -35.76 -18.43
N ASP A 155 -24.03 -34.45 -18.62
CA ASP A 155 -25.04 -33.58 -19.26
C ASP A 155 -24.36 -32.44 -20.05
N ALA A 156 -24.44 -32.55 -21.34
CA ALA A 156 -24.43 -31.61 -22.44
C ALA A 156 -23.74 -30.23 -22.28
N GLU A 157 -22.88 -29.99 -23.25
CA GLU A 157 -22.23 -28.76 -23.71
C GLU A 157 -20.82 -28.53 -23.19
N SER A 158 -19.87 -28.96 -24.03
CA SER A 158 -18.44 -28.74 -23.94
C SER A 158 -18.10 -27.26 -23.77
N VAL A 159 -17.76 -26.87 -22.55
CA VAL A 159 -16.98 -25.65 -22.32
C VAL A 159 -15.57 -25.91 -22.85
N GLN A 160 -15.34 -25.57 -24.12
CA GLN A 160 -14.01 -25.60 -24.72
C GLN A 160 -13.06 -24.77 -23.85
N LEU A 161 -12.02 -25.41 -23.31
CA LEU A 161 -10.81 -24.68 -22.96
C LEU A 161 -10.47 -23.81 -24.19
N GLN A 162 -10.53 -22.50 -24.05
CA GLN A 162 -10.13 -21.63 -25.14
C GLN A 162 -8.62 -21.86 -25.35
N ASP A 163 -8.28 -22.72 -26.28
CA ASP A 163 -6.93 -22.81 -26.79
C ASP A 163 -6.58 -21.42 -27.30
N VAL A 164 -5.56 -20.84 -26.68
CA VAL A 164 -5.10 -19.51 -27.09
C VAL A 164 -4.60 -19.63 -28.52
N ASP A 165 -5.21 -18.90 -29.44
CA ASP A 165 -4.85 -18.90 -30.86
C ASP A 165 -3.32 -18.83 -31.00
N PRO A 166 -2.68 -19.72 -31.79
CA PRO A 166 -1.23 -19.74 -31.98
C PRO A 166 -0.66 -18.39 -32.49
N ARG A 167 -1.46 -17.61 -33.21
CA ARG A 167 -1.10 -16.24 -33.61
C ARG A 167 -0.97 -15.30 -32.40
N VAL A 168 -1.85 -15.45 -31.40
CA VAL A 168 -1.81 -14.67 -30.15
C VAL A 168 -0.57 -15.05 -29.34
N ILE A 169 -0.26 -16.35 -29.25
CA ILE A 169 0.96 -16.85 -28.59
C ILE A 169 2.21 -16.25 -29.25
N GLN A 170 2.28 -16.26 -30.56
CA GLN A 170 3.41 -15.71 -31.30
C GLN A 170 3.56 -14.20 -31.09
N MET A 171 2.44 -13.47 -31.07
CA MET A 171 2.43 -12.03 -30.77
C MET A 171 2.96 -11.75 -29.36
N TYR A 172 2.50 -12.48 -28.32
CA TYR A 172 2.98 -12.26 -26.95
C TYR A 172 4.42 -12.74 -26.71
N LYS A 173 4.93 -13.72 -27.47
CA LYS A 173 6.36 -14.03 -27.51
C LYS A 173 7.17 -12.85 -28.08
N GLY A 174 6.66 -12.12 -29.06
CA GLY A 174 7.25 -10.88 -29.52
C GLY A 174 7.24 -9.78 -28.44
N VAL A 175 6.15 -9.66 -27.70
CA VAL A 175 6.06 -8.74 -26.55
C VAL A 175 7.09 -9.09 -25.47
N LYS A 176 7.30 -10.39 -25.17
CA LYS A 176 8.35 -10.86 -24.25
C LYS A 176 9.72 -10.29 -24.63
N GLN A 177 10.12 -10.42 -25.91
CA GLN A 177 11.41 -9.92 -26.39
C GLN A 177 11.58 -8.42 -26.15
N VAL A 178 10.52 -7.63 -26.38
CA VAL A 178 10.53 -6.19 -26.13
C VAL A 178 10.67 -5.90 -24.64
N LEU A 179 9.95 -6.62 -23.75
CA LEU A 179 9.98 -6.41 -22.30
C LEU A 179 11.33 -6.78 -21.68
N THR A 180 12.02 -7.79 -22.20
CA THR A 180 13.35 -8.20 -21.72
C THR A 180 14.39 -7.10 -21.94
N THR A 181 14.33 -6.41 -23.07
CA THR A 181 15.29 -5.35 -23.43
C THR A 181 14.81 -3.94 -23.11
N TYR A 182 13.60 -3.80 -22.56
CA TYR A 182 12.96 -2.51 -22.29
C TYR A 182 13.74 -1.69 -21.26
N ARG A 183 14.00 -0.43 -21.57
CA ARG A 183 14.61 0.55 -20.64
C ARG A 183 13.70 1.74 -20.41
N SER A 184 13.16 2.32 -21.48
CA SER A 184 12.27 3.49 -21.41
C SER A 184 11.41 3.59 -22.68
N GLY A 185 10.40 4.45 -22.69
CA GLY A 185 9.58 4.72 -23.86
C GLY A 185 8.20 4.05 -23.82
N LYS A 186 7.52 4.04 -24.97
CA LYS A 186 6.14 3.52 -25.08
C LYS A 186 6.12 2.00 -25.10
N LEU A 187 5.32 1.41 -24.19
CA LEU A 187 5.08 -0.03 -24.18
C LEU A 187 4.18 -0.47 -25.34
N PRO A 188 4.32 -1.73 -25.83
CA PRO A 188 3.43 -2.30 -26.82
C PRO A 188 1.96 -2.20 -26.40
N LYS A 189 1.08 -1.77 -27.33
CA LYS A 189 -0.36 -1.69 -27.04
C LYS A 189 -0.95 -3.04 -26.60
N ALA A 190 -0.48 -4.15 -27.17
CA ALA A 190 -0.89 -5.50 -26.79
C ALA A 190 -0.63 -5.80 -25.29
N PHE A 191 0.47 -5.29 -24.71
CA PHE A 191 0.76 -5.44 -23.30
C PHE A 191 -0.24 -4.72 -22.38
N LYS A 192 -0.67 -3.51 -22.78
CA LYS A 192 -1.66 -2.72 -22.03
C LYS A 192 -3.05 -3.41 -22.01
N LEU A 193 -3.35 -4.30 -22.94
CA LEU A 193 -4.62 -5.03 -23.02
C LEU A 193 -4.67 -6.24 -22.08
N ILE A 194 -3.53 -6.80 -21.66
CA ILE A 194 -3.48 -8.02 -20.84
C ILE A 194 -4.41 -7.96 -19.62
N PRO A 195 -4.42 -6.91 -18.78
CA PRO A 195 -5.26 -6.85 -17.58
C PRO A 195 -6.77 -6.88 -17.86
N LYS A 196 -7.19 -6.51 -19.07
CA LYS A 196 -8.60 -6.49 -19.49
C LYS A 196 -9.09 -7.86 -19.99
N LEU A 197 -8.18 -8.81 -20.23
CA LEU A 197 -8.50 -10.14 -20.77
C LEU A 197 -8.92 -11.09 -19.64
N ARG A 198 -9.85 -11.99 -19.94
CA ARG A 198 -10.28 -13.02 -18.98
C ARG A 198 -9.13 -13.98 -18.63
N ASN A 199 -8.31 -14.33 -19.62
CA ASN A 199 -7.18 -15.24 -19.51
C ASN A 199 -5.85 -14.50 -19.28
N TRP A 200 -5.88 -13.36 -18.56
CA TRP A 200 -4.71 -12.52 -18.34
C TRP A 200 -3.53 -13.28 -17.72
N GLU A 201 -3.78 -14.27 -16.83
CA GLU A 201 -2.74 -15.08 -16.18
C GLU A 201 -2.00 -15.96 -17.20
N GLN A 202 -2.73 -16.62 -18.11
CA GLN A 202 -2.13 -17.47 -19.14
C GLN A 202 -1.28 -16.64 -20.14
N ILE A 203 -1.83 -15.50 -20.54
CA ILE A 203 -1.12 -14.58 -21.45
C ILE A 203 0.10 -13.98 -20.77
N LEU A 204 -0.01 -13.62 -19.49
CA LEU A 204 1.10 -13.13 -18.69
C LEU A 204 2.21 -14.19 -18.60
N TYR A 205 1.84 -15.46 -18.39
CA TYR A 205 2.79 -16.57 -18.36
C TYR A 205 3.58 -16.71 -19.68
N ILE A 206 2.92 -16.55 -20.83
CA ILE A 206 3.59 -16.58 -22.16
C ILE A 206 4.65 -15.48 -22.27
N THR A 207 4.45 -14.35 -21.60
CA THR A 207 5.42 -13.25 -21.61
C THR A 207 6.60 -13.46 -20.67
N GLU A 208 6.60 -14.54 -19.86
CA GLU A 208 7.63 -14.90 -18.88
C GLU A 208 8.08 -13.70 -18.02
N PRO A 209 7.31 -13.31 -17.01
CA PRO A 209 7.59 -12.10 -16.22
C PRO A 209 8.94 -12.12 -15.48
N SER A 210 9.49 -13.31 -15.22
CA SER A 210 10.81 -13.48 -14.60
C SER A 210 11.95 -12.90 -15.48
N THR A 211 11.76 -12.88 -16.79
CA THR A 211 12.77 -12.39 -17.74
C THR A 211 12.67 -10.89 -18.03
N TRP A 212 11.64 -10.20 -17.53
CA TRP A 212 11.44 -8.77 -17.79
C TRP A 212 12.55 -7.93 -17.18
N SER A 213 12.91 -6.84 -17.85
CA SER A 213 13.77 -5.84 -17.25
C SER A 213 13.10 -5.19 -16.03
N ALA A 214 13.89 -4.65 -15.10
CA ALA A 214 13.35 -3.96 -13.93
C ALA A 214 12.45 -2.76 -14.31
N ALA A 215 12.80 -2.03 -15.36
CA ALA A 215 12.00 -0.93 -15.90
C ALA A 215 10.67 -1.43 -16.50
N ALA A 216 10.67 -2.57 -17.19
CA ALA A 216 9.45 -3.20 -17.70
C ALA A 216 8.54 -3.67 -16.55
N MET A 217 9.13 -4.24 -15.50
CA MET A 217 8.38 -4.65 -14.30
C MET A 217 7.70 -3.46 -13.65
N TYR A 218 8.37 -2.33 -13.49
CA TYR A 218 7.76 -1.10 -12.96
C TYR A 218 6.54 -0.65 -13.78
N GLN A 219 6.70 -0.57 -15.10
CA GLN A 219 5.59 -0.19 -15.99
C GLN A 219 4.47 -1.25 -15.98
N GLY A 220 4.83 -2.53 -15.91
CA GLY A 220 3.89 -3.62 -15.73
C GLY A 220 3.05 -3.43 -14.46
N VAL A 221 3.69 -3.25 -13.32
CA VAL A 221 3.00 -3.01 -12.04
C VAL A 221 2.10 -1.77 -12.13
N ARG A 222 2.55 -0.67 -12.76
CA ARG A 222 1.74 0.54 -12.96
C ARG A 222 0.45 0.22 -13.70
N ILE A 223 0.51 -0.54 -14.80
CA ILE A 223 -0.65 -0.89 -15.63
C ILE A 223 -1.55 -1.89 -14.90
N PHE A 224 -0.98 -2.95 -14.32
CA PHE A 224 -1.76 -3.99 -13.64
C PHE A 224 -2.41 -3.49 -12.35
N ALA A 225 -1.70 -2.69 -11.55
CA ALA A 225 -2.26 -2.09 -10.34
C ALA A 225 -3.46 -1.17 -10.63
N SER A 226 -3.44 -0.44 -11.75
CA SER A 226 -4.54 0.46 -12.13
C SER A 226 -5.75 -0.30 -12.68
N ASN A 227 -5.53 -1.31 -13.53
CA ASN A 227 -6.61 -1.95 -14.30
C ASN A 227 -7.20 -3.21 -13.65
N LEU A 228 -6.44 -3.98 -12.86
CA LEU A 228 -6.93 -5.20 -12.23
C LEU A 228 -7.83 -4.90 -11.03
N LYS A 229 -8.79 -5.78 -10.74
CA LYS A 229 -9.52 -5.78 -9.46
C LYS A 229 -8.57 -6.16 -8.31
N GLU A 230 -8.92 -5.81 -7.06
CA GLU A 230 -8.05 -6.01 -5.89
C GLU A 230 -7.58 -7.46 -5.73
N ASN A 231 -8.48 -8.43 -5.84
CA ASN A 231 -8.12 -9.85 -5.74
C ASN A 231 -7.19 -10.33 -6.87
N MET A 232 -7.36 -9.81 -8.09
CA MET A 232 -6.49 -10.13 -9.22
C MET A 232 -5.12 -9.45 -9.08
N ALA A 233 -5.11 -8.21 -8.58
CA ALA A 233 -3.87 -7.50 -8.26
C ALA A 233 -3.08 -8.22 -7.15
N GLN A 234 -3.75 -8.75 -6.12
CA GLN A 234 -3.14 -9.58 -5.09
C GLN A 234 -2.41 -10.79 -5.69
N ARG A 235 -3.05 -11.51 -6.62
CA ARG A 235 -2.43 -12.65 -7.31
C ARG A 235 -1.21 -12.22 -8.13
N PHE A 236 -1.33 -11.12 -8.87
CA PHE A 236 -0.21 -10.58 -9.64
C PHE A 236 0.98 -10.20 -8.75
N TYR A 237 0.71 -9.58 -7.60
CA TYR A 237 1.77 -9.22 -6.67
C TYR A 237 2.44 -10.43 -6.04
N ASN A 238 1.68 -11.45 -5.66
CA ASN A 238 2.24 -12.65 -5.05
C ASN A 238 3.02 -13.52 -6.03
N LEU A 239 2.51 -13.68 -7.28
CA LEU A 239 3.07 -14.63 -8.25
C LEU A 239 4.17 -14.03 -9.12
N VAL A 240 4.17 -12.72 -9.31
CA VAL A 240 5.08 -12.05 -10.25
C VAL A 240 6.00 -11.07 -9.55
N LEU A 241 5.43 -10.13 -8.79
CA LEU A 241 6.23 -9.05 -8.20
C LEU A 241 7.07 -9.53 -7.01
N LEU A 242 6.49 -10.29 -6.09
CA LEU A 242 7.18 -10.75 -4.88
C LEU A 242 8.38 -11.66 -5.21
N PRO A 243 8.25 -12.70 -6.06
CA PRO A 243 9.40 -13.53 -6.43
C PRO A 243 10.52 -12.69 -7.06
N ARG A 244 10.17 -11.82 -8.02
CA ARG A 244 11.15 -10.98 -8.69
C ARG A 244 11.93 -10.04 -7.75
N VAL A 245 11.23 -9.47 -6.77
CA VAL A 245 11.85 -8.60 -5.76
C VAL A 245 12.79 -9.41 -4.87
N ARG A 246 12.40 -10.61 -4.47
CA ARG A 246 13.23 -11.47 -3.64
C ARG A 246 14.47 -11.97 -4.36
N ASP A 247 14.31 -12.38 -5.62
CA ASP A 247 15.44 -12.83 -6.45
C ASP A 247 16.46 -11.69 -6.63
N ASP A 248 15.99 -10.47 -6.88
CA ASP A 248 16.87 -9.30 -7.04
C ASP A 248 17.63 -8.96 -5.74
N ILE A 249 16.94 -9.03 -4.58
CA ILE A 249 17.58 -8.79 -3.28
C ILE A 249 18.57 -9.92 -2.94
N ASP A 250 18.25 -11.15 -3.28
CA ASP A 250 19.16 -12.29 -2.98
C ASP A 250 20.41 -12.25 -3.86
N GLU A 251 20.27 -11.95 -5.15
CA GLU A 251 21.37 -11.88 -6.10
C GLU A 251 22.29 -10.68 -5.83
N TYR A 252 21.73 -9.47 -5.70
CA TYR A 252 22.51 -8.22 -5.63
C TYR A 252 22.68 -7.70 -4.20
N LYS A 253 22.02 -8.28 -3.21
CA LYS A 253 21.93 -7.78 -1.82
C LYS A 253 21.40 -6.34 -1.73
N LYS A 254 20.90 -5.80 -2.82
CA LYS A 254 20.26 -4.49 -2.99
C LYS A 254 19.03 -4.66 -3.87
N LEU A 255 18.06 -3.77 -3.77
CA LEU A 255 16.90 -3.76 -4.66
C LEU A 255 17.12 -2.73 -5.76
N ASN A 256 16.83 -3.10 -7.01
CA ASN A 256 16.87 -2.16 -8.13
C ASN A 256 15.87 -1.01 -7.91
N PHE A 257 16.28 0.21 -8.26
CA PHE A 257 15.44 1.41 -8.13
C PHE A 257 14.06 1.27 -8.79
N HIS A 258 14.00 0.70 -10.00
CA HIS A 258 12.73 0.48 -10.68
C HIS A 258 11.82 -0.52 -9.96
N LEU A 259 12.39 -1.55 -9.33
CA LEU A 259 11.61 -2.51 -8.52
C LEU A 259 11.11 -1.87 -7.22
N TYR A 260 11.90 -0.96 -6.62
CA TYR A 260 11.44 -0.20 -5.48
C TYR A 260 10.27 0.72 -5.82
N GLN A 261 10.36 1.43 -6.96
CA GLN A 261 9.26 2.23 -7.47
C GLN A 261 8.04 1.36 -7.83
N ALA A 262 8.26 0.12 -8.31
CA ALA A 262 7.19 -0.83 -8.53
C ALA A 262 6.46 -1.21 -7.24
N LEU A 263 7.19 -1.49 -6.16
CA LEU A 263 6.60 -1.73 -4.83
C LEU A 263 5.82 -0.52 -4.32
N LYS A 264 6.39 0.68 -4.47
CA LYS A 264 5.71 1.93 -4.11
C LYS A 264 4.40 2.11 -4.90
N LYS A 265 4.42 1.78 -6.20
CA LYS A 265 3.20 1.84 -7.04
C LYS A 265 2.20 0.73 -6.70
N ALA A 266 2.65 -0.44 -6.26
CA ALA A 266 1.78 -1.53 -5.82
C ALA A 266 0.93 -1.14 -4.59
N LEU A 267 1.40 -0.24 -3.74
CA LEU A 267 0.64 0.34 -2.63
C LEU A 267 -0.60 1.15 -3.05
N PHE A 268 -0.75 1.45 -4.34
CA PHE A 268 -2.00 2.02 -4.87
C PHE A 268 -3.23 1.17 -4.51
N LYS A 269 -3.04 -0.16 -4.35
CA LYS A 269 -4.05 -1.10 -3.83
C LYS A 269 -3.54 -1.71 -2.53
N PRO A 270 -3.73 -1.03 -1.39
CA PRO A 270 -3.11 -1.44 -0.13
C PRO A 270 -3.57 -2.80 0.36
N GLY A 271 -4.85 -3.15 0.19
CA GLY A 271 -5.35 -4.49 0.54
C GLY A 271 -4.69 -5.60 -0.27
N ALA A 272 -4.51 -5.39 -1.58
CA ALA A 272 -3.79 -6.34 -2.44
C ALA A 272 -2.31 -6.42 -2.09
N PHE A 273 -1.67 -5.30 -1.73
CA PHE A 273 -0.27 -5.27 -1.28
C PHE A 273 -0.06 -6.06 0.01
N MET A 274 -0.91 -5.82 1.03
CA MET A 274 -0.80 -6.52 2.30
C MET A 274 -0.99 -8.03 2.13
N LYS A 275 -2.04 -8.45 1.40
CA LYS A 275 -2.36 -9.87 1.18
C LYS A 275 -1.45 -10.55 0.15
N GLY A 276 -0.88 -9.81 -0.81
CA GLY A 276 -0.08 -10.38 -1.90
C GLY A 276 1.42 -10.31 -1.66
N ILE A 277 1.91 -9.41 -0.80
CA ILE A 277 3.34 -9.23 -0.55
C ILE A 277 3.66 -9.42 0.93
N LEU A 278 3.08 -8.60 1.83
CA LEU A 278 3.49 -8.55 3.23
C LEU A 278 3.17 -9.85 3.98
N ILE A 279 1.92 -10.29 3.93
CA ILE A 279 1.47 -11.49 4.64
C ILE A 279 2.19 -12.73 4.11
N PRO A 280 2.23 -13.03 2.79
CA PRO A 280 2.93 -14.20 2.27
C PRO A 280 4.44 -14.20 2.57
N LEU A 281 5.06 -13.02 2.62
CA LEU A 281 6.46 -12.87 2.99
C LEU A 281 6.70 -13.29 4.45
N CYS A 282 5.82 -12.90 5.37
CA CYS A 282 5.88 -13.28 6.78
C CYS A 282 5.51 -14.76 6.98
N GLU A 283 4.47 -15.26 6.31
CA GLU A 283 4.04 -16.66 6.38
C GLU A 283 5.10 -17.65 5.88
N SER A 284 5.88 -17.25 4.88
CA SER A 284 6.95 -18.10 4.34
C SER A 284 8.03 -18.46 5.36
N GLY A 285 8.15 -17.73 6.46
CA GLY A 285 9.20 -17.94 7.48
C GLY A 285 10.63 -17.75 6.95
N THR A 286 10.83 -17.38 5.70
CA THR A 286 12.14 -17.25 5.03
C THR A 286 12.50 -15.79 4.73
N CYS A 287 11.80 -14.83 5.35
CA CYS A 287 12.05 -13.41 5.14
C CYS A 287 13.39 -13.01 5.76
N THR A 288 14.30 -12.52 4.94
CA THR A 288 15.58 -11.98 5.42
C THR A 288 15.43 -10.62 6.05
N LEU A 289 16.36 -10.24 6.93
CA LEU A 289 16.38 -8.91 7.55
C LEU A 289 16.39 -7.79 6.48
N ARG A 290 17.17 -8.01 5.43
CA ARG A 290 17.31 -7.07 4.32
C ARG A 290 16.00 -6.88 3.55
N GLU A 291 15.30 -7.97 3.22
CA GLU A 291 13.98 -7.92 2.60
C GLU A 291 12.98 -7.16 3.49
N ALA A 292 12.99 -7.46 4.79
CA ALA A 292 12.09 -6.81 5.75
C ALA A 292 12.34 -5.30 5.87
N ILE A 293 13.59 -4.86 5.88
CA ILE A 293 13.94 -3.44 5.94
C ILE A 293 13.55 -2.72 4.64
N ILE A 294 13.87 -3.30 3.48
CA ILE A 294 13.55 -2.69 2.18
C ILE A 294 12.03 -2.55 2.00
N ILE A 295 11.27 -3.64 2.18
CA ILE A 295 9.81 -3.61 2.04
C ILE A 295 9.19 -2.75 3.14
N GLY A 296 9.73 -2.83 4.36
CA GLY A 296 9.33 -1.98 5.46
C GLY A 296 9.52 -0.48 5.18
N SER A 297 10.60 -0.10 4.49
CA SER A 297 10.83 1.29 4.08
C SER A 297 9.75 1.79 3.11
N VAL A 298 9.31 0.94 2.18
CA VAL A 298 8.21 1.27 1.26
C VAL A 298 6.92 1.53 2.05
N ILE A 299 6.62 0.66 3.03
CA ILE A 299 5.47 0.83 3.92
C ILE A 299 5.63 2.11 4.76
N GLY A 300 6.81 2.34 5.34
CA GLY A 300 7.12 3.47 6.21
C GLY A 300 6.94 4.82 5.52
N LYS A 301 7.51 4.99 4.33
CA LYS A 301 7.52 6.24 3.58
C LYS A 301 6.17 6.62 2.94
N ASN A 302 5.26 5.66 2.71
CA ASN A 302 3.98 5.91 2.05
C ASN A 302 2.81 5.88 3.03
N SER A 303 1.78 6.69 2.77
CA SER A 303 0.53 6.64 3.54
C SER A 303 -0.29 5.42 3.16
N ILE A 304 -0.91 4.78 4.15
CA ILE A 304 -1.75 3.60 3.97
C ILE A 304 -3.07 3.87 4.71
N PRO A 305 -4.23 3.53 4.14
CA PRO A 305 -5.50 3.69 4.85
C PRO A 305 -5.51 2.88 6.15
N MET A 306 -6.02 3.49 7.23
CA MET A 306 -6.05 2.94 8.58
C MET A 306 -6.61 1.51 8.66
N LEU A 307 -7.71 1.23 7.95
CA LEU A 307 -8.35 -0.08 7.96
C LEU A 307 -7.43 -1.20 7.45
N HIS A 308 -6.68 -0.95 6.38
CA HIS A 308 -5.74 -1.94 5.83
C HIS A 308 -4.54 -2.13 6.74
N SER A 309 -4.07 -1.06 7.39
CA SER A 309 -2.99 -1.13 8.38
C SER A 309 -3.43 -1.93 9.61
N ALA A 310 -4.63 -1.63 10.15
CA ALA A 310 -5.19 -2.34 11.30
C ALA A 310 -5.40 -3.84 11.02
N ALA A 311 -5.93 -4.18 9.83
CA ALA A 311 -6.10 -5.57 9.41
C ALA A 311 -4.75 -6.30 9.23
N ALA A 312 -3.74 -5.61 8.71
CA ALA A 312 -2.39 -6.17 8.59
C ALA A 312 -1.76 -6.42 9.98
N ILE A 313 -1.86 -5.46 10.91
CA ILE A 313 -1.37 -5.62 12.29
C ILE A 313 -2.05 -6.82 12.96
N LEU A 314 -3.40 -6.92 12.86
CA LEU A 314 -4.16 -8.04 13.43
C LEU A 314 -3.64 -9.37 12.90
N LYS A 315 -3.51 -9.50 11.59
CA LYS A 315 -3.05 -10.75 10.96
C LYS A 315 -1.61 -11.09 11.37
N LEU A 316 -0.71 -10.09 11.41
CA LEU A 316 0.67 -10.28 11.84
C LEU A 316 0.78 -10.68 13.32
N ALA A 317 -0.12 -10.18 14.17
CA ALA A 317 -0.16 -10.54 15.58
C ALA A 317 -0.69 -11.96 15.84
N GLU A 318 -1.59 -12.46 14.96
CA GLU A 318 -2.16 -13.80 15.06
C GLU A 318 -1.30 -14.89 14.43
N MET A 319 -0.32 -14.51 13.58
CA MET A 319 0.56 -15.47 12.89
C MET A 319 1.68 -15.98 13.80
N GLU A 320 2.28 -17.12 13.40
CA GLU A 320 3.54 -17.56 14.01
C GLU A 320 4.60 -16.47 13.88
N TYR A 321 5.35 -16.30 14.97
CA TYR A 321 6.36 -15.28 15.04
C TYR A 321 7.56 -15.61 14.15
N ASN A 322 7.86 -14.69 13.28
CA ASN A 322 9.08 -14.59 12.51
C ASN A 322 9.80 -13.29 12.91
N GLY A 323 11.12 -13.26 12.99
CA GLY A 323 11.86 -12.05 13.36
C GLY A 323 11.51 -10.83 12.50
N ALA A 324 11.17 -11.02 11.23
CA ALA A 324 10.70 -9.97 10.33
C ALA A 324 9.38 -9.34 10.79
N THR A 325 8.51 -10.09 11.48
CA THR A 325 7.23 -9.60 12.01
C THR A 325 7.42 -8.41 12.94
N SER A 326 8.46 -8.44 13.79
CA SER A 326 8.78 -7.32 14.68
C SER A 326 9.08 -6.03 13.92
N ILE A 327 9.79 -6.11 12.80
CA ILE A 327 10.14 -4.95 11.97
C ILE A 327 8.89 -4.34 11.37
N PHE A 328 8.03 -5.17 10.77
CA PHE A 328 6.80 -4.70 10.16
C PHE A 328 5.82 -4.15 11.18
N LEU A 329 5.65 -4.81 12.34
CA LEU A 329 4.80 -4.29 13.42
C LEU A 329 5.31 -2.93 13.91
N ARG A 330 6.63 -2.78 14.16
CA ARG A 330 7.22 -1.51 14.55
C ARG A 330 6.90 -0.40 13.55
N ILE A 331 7.12 -0.65 12.25
CA ILE A 331 6.86 0.35 11.20
C ILE A 331 5.37 0.71 11.14
N LEU A 332 4.47 -0.27 11.30
CA LEU A 332 3.03 -0.03 11.29
C LEU A 332 2.58 0.74 12.55
N PHE A 333 3.16 0.50 13.73
CA PHE A 333 2.91 1.28 14.93
C PHE A 333 3.41 2.73 14.80
N ASP A 334 4.54 2.94 14.14
CA ASP A 334 5.08 4.29 13.88
C ASP A 334 4.18 5.14 12.97
N LYS A 335 3.24 4.53 12.24
CA LYS A 335 2.19 5.26 11.50
C LYS A 335 1.20 5.99 12.42
N LYS A 336 1.10 5.63 13.68
CA LYS A 336 0.26 6.29 14.71
C LYS A 336 -1.23 6.35 14.36
N TYR A 337 -1.74 5.34 13.67
CA TYR A 337 -3.16 5.27 13.38
C TYR A 337 -3.95 4.88 14.65
N ALA A 338 -5.16 5.42 14.81
CA ALA A 338 -6.09 4.97 15.84
C ALA A 338 -6.50 3.51 15.52
N LEU A 339 -6.12 2.57 16.38
CA LEU A 339 -6.42 1.16 16.21
C LEU A 339 -7.70 0.79 16.96
N PRO A 340 -8.56 -0.08 16.40
CA PRO A 340 -9.65 -0.68 17.15
C PRO A 340 -9.11 -1.49 18.35
N TYR A 341 -9.82 -1.48 19.47
CA TYR A 341 -9.40 -2.21 20.69
C TYR A 341 -9.12 -3.69 20.44
N ARG A 342 -9.89 -4.33 19.55
CA ARG A 342 -9.63 -5.72 19.16
C ARG A 342 -8.22 -5.93 18.62
N VAL A 343 -7.70 -4.96 17.84
CA VAL A 343 -6.33 -5.05 17.29
C VAL A 343 -5.30 -4.82 18.39
N VAL A 344 -5.54 -3.86 19.28
CA VAL A 344 -4.69 -3.60 20.43
C VAL A 344 -4.61 -4.85 21.32
N ASP A 345 -5.75 -5.47 21.60
CA ASP A 345 -5.82 -6.70 22.41
C ASP A 345 -5.04 -7.86 21.74
N ALA A 346 -5.20 -8.04 20.42
CA ALA A 346 -4.46 -9.06 19.69
C ALA A 346 -2.94 -8.84 19.75
N VAL A 347 -2.49 -7.59 19.66
CA VAL A 347 -1.06 -7.24 19.79
C VAL A 347 -0.56 -7.51 21.22
N VAL A 348 -1.36 -7.21 22.23
CA VAL A 348 -1.01 -7.54 23.63
C VAL A 348 -0.88 -9.05 23.79
N PHE A 349 -1.82 -9.84 23.26
CA PHE A 349 -1.74 -11.30 23.29
C PHE A 349 -0.53 -11.83 22.54
N HIS A 350 -0.19 -11.23 21.40
CA HIS A 350 1.02 -11.55 20.67
C HIS A 350 2.28 -11.42 21.57
N PHE A 351 2.43 -10.30 22.27
CA PHE A 351 3.56 -10.12 23.17
C PHE A 351 3.51 -11.07 24.37
N LEU A 352 2.35 -11.31 24.98
CA LEU A 352 2.19 -12.22 26.10
C LEU A 352 2.48 -13.68 25.73
N GLY A 353 2.27 -14.08 24.47
CA GLY A 353 2.61 -15.41 23.96
C GLY A 353 4.08 -15.80 24.16
N PHE A 354 4.98 -14.83 24.29
CA PHE A 354 6.41 -15.07 24.53
C PHE A 354 6.76 -15.32 26.01
N GLU A 355 5.83 -15.29 26.94
CA GLU A 355 6.11 -15.53 28.37
C GLU A 355 6.75 -16.90 28.59
N HIS A 356 6.32 -17.91 27.81
CA HIS A 356 6.77 -19.30 27.92
C HIS A 356 7.80 -19.71 26.84
N ASP A 357 8.24 -18.78 26.00
CA ASP A 357 9.24 -19.07 24.98
C ASP A 357 10.65 -18.96 25.57
N ASP A 358 11.43 -20.05 25.55
CA ASP A 358 12.77 -20.08 26.13
C ASP A 358 13.84 -19.43 25.22
N ARG A 359 13.51 -19.09 23.99
CA ARG A 359 14.44 -18.46 23.06
C ARG A 359 14.80 -17.03 23.49
N GLU A 360 16.04 -16.65 23.24
CA GLU A 360 16.45 -15.25 23.37
C GLU A 360 15.79 -14.41 22.30
N LEU A 361 15.09 -13.37 22.72
CA LEU A 361 14.35 -12.49 21.79
C LEU A 361 15.30 -11.46 21.19
N PRO A 362 15.18 -11.17 19.87
CA PRO A 362 16.02 -10.18 19.21
C PRO A 362 15.73 -8.77 19.75
N VAL A 363 16.70 -7.88 19.65
CA VAL A 363 16.54 -6.45 20.05
C VAL A 363 15.38 -5.80 19.32
N LEU A 364 15.14 -6.18 18.06
CA LEU A 364 14.02 -5.70 17.24
C LEU A 364 12.65 -6.01 17.87
N TRP A 365 12.51 -7.13 18.56
CA TRP A 365 11.28 -7.46 19.30
C TRP A 365 11.05 -6.47 20.44
N HIS A 366 12.09 -6.19 21.24
CA HIS A 366 12.01 -5.23 22.33
C HIS A 366 11.71 -3.81 21.82
N GLN A 367 12.30 -3.42 20.69
CA GLN A 367 12.02 -2.13 20.04
C GLN A 367 10.57 -2.05 19.53
N SER A 368 10.05 -3.12 18.95
CA SER A 368 8.65 -3.19 18.53
C SER A 368 7.70 -3.05 19.72
N PHE A 369 8.01 -3.74 20.82
CA PHE A 369 7.24 -3.65 22.06
C PHE A 369 7.29 -2.23 22.65
N LEU A 370 8.46 -1.61 22.73
CA LEU A 370 8.59 -0.22 23.17
C LEU A 370 7.74 0.73 22.31
N THR A 371 7.82 0.61 21.00
CA THR A 371 7.05 1.46 20.07
C THR A 371 5.55 1.25 20.28
N PHE A 372 5.10 0.01 20.43
CA PHE A 372 3.69 -0.29 20.74
C PHE A 372 3.23 0.41 22.02
N VAL A 373 3.96 0.25 23.10
CA VAL A 373 3.61 0.86 24.39
C VAL A 373 3.61 2.39 24.29
N GLN A 374 4.62 2.99 23.69
CA GLN A 374 4.68 4.44 23.51
C GLN A 374 3.48 5.02 22.75
N ARG A 375 2.91 4.26 21.81
CA ARG A 375 1.81 4.74 20.94
C ARG A 375 0.43 4.44 21.50
N TYR A 376 0.25 3.26 22.14
CA TYR A 376 -1.07 2.72 22.47
C TYR A 376 -1.25 2.44 23.97
N LYS A 377 -0.38 2.99 24.85
CA LYS A 377 -0.43 2.78 26.28
C LYS A 377 -1.77 3.16 26.94
N THR A 378 -2.52 4.11 26.36
CA THR A 378 -3.82 4.56 26.84
C THR A 378 -4.95 3.60 26.47
N ASP A 379 -4.75 2.79 25.43
CA ASP A 379 -5.74 1.86 24.90
C ASP A 379 -5.64 0.46 25.53
N ILE A 380 -4.68 0.26 26.44
CA ILE A 380 -4.42 -0.99 27.15
C ILE A 380 -5.27 -1.06 28.42
N SER A 381 -5.84 -2.24 28.73
CA SER A 381 -6.59 -2.44 29.98
C SER A 381 -5.67 -2.58 31.20
N SER A 382 -6.21 -2.38 32.40
CA SER A 382 -5.46 -2.50 33.65
C SER A 382 -4.92 -3.92 33.88
N GLU A 383 -5.67 -4.94 33.48
CA GLU A 383 -5.24 -6.35 33.57
C GLU A 383 -4.11 -6.65 32.59
N GLN A 384 -4.24 -6.19 31.32
CA GLN A 384 -3.21 -6.33 30.30
C GLN A 384 -1.93 -5.61 30.71
N LYS A 385 -2.02 -4.42 31.30
CA LYS A 385 -0.87 -3.67 31.82
C LYS A 385 -0.10 -4.49 32.87
N LYS A 386 -0.83 -5.11 33.83
CA LYS A 386 -0.21 -5.97 34.85
C LYS A 386 0.48 -7.19 34.23
N ALA A 387 -0.17 -7.82 33.24
CA ALA A 387 0.40 -8.97 32.52
C ALA A 387 1.67 -8.58 31.73
N LEU A 388 1.68 -7.44 31.04
CA LEU A 388 2.86 -6.93 30.34
C LEU A 388 4.00 -6.59 31.30
N LEU A 389 3.71 -6.01 32.46
CA LEU A 389 4.72 -5.75 33.50
C LEU A 389 5.31 -7.05 34.06
N LYS A 390 4.52 -8.13 34.14
CA LYS A 390 5.02 -9.47 34.51
C LYS A 390 5.93 -10.02 33.42
N LEU A 391 5.55 -9.92 32.15
CA LEU A 391 6.36 -10.31 30.99
C LEU A 391 7.74 -9.64 31.01
N LEU A 392 7.84 -8.36 31.36
CA LEU A 392 9.10 -7.63 31.41
C LEU A 392 10.07 -8.12 32.51
N ARG A 393 9.61 -8.96 33.44
CA ARG A 393 10.47 -9.61 34.43
C ARG A 393 11.14 -10.86 33.86
N THR A 394 10.42 -11.59 33.00
CA THR A 394 10.93 -12.81 32.36
C THR A 394 11.76 -12.48 31.10
N LYS A 395 11.28 -11.56 30.27
CA LYS A 395 11.93 -11.14 29.03
C LYS A 395 12.46 -9.72 29.18
N SER A 396 13.69 -9.59 29.66
CA SER A 396 14.31 -8.29 29.93
C SER A 396 15.46 -7.98 28.96
N HIS A 397 15.53 -6.72 28.55
CA HIS A 397 16.66 -6.15 27.83
C HIS A 397 17.22 -4.97 28.62
N HIS A 398 18.54 -4.90 28.82
CA HIS A 398 19.18 -3.97 29.75
C HIS A 398 18.86 -2.50 29.50
N THR A 399 18.75 -2.06 28.24
CA THR A 399 18.47 -0.66 27.87
C THR A 399 17.00 -0.36 27.64
N ILE A 400 16.25 -1.27 26.99
CA ILE A 400 14.89 -0.99 26.48
C ILE A 400 13.83 -1.28 27.54
N THR A 401 14.02 -2.29 28.38
CA THR A 401 13.02 -2.67 29.40
C THR A 401 12.72 -1.57 30.42
N PRO A 402 13.71 -0.78 30.92
CA PRO A 402 13.40 0.33 31.81
C PRO A 402 12.49 1.39 31.18
N ASP A 403 12.67 1.68 29.88
CA ASP A 403 11.83 2.62 29.17
C ASP A 403 10.41 2.10 28.98
N ILE A 404 10.24 0.83 28.59
CA ILE A 404 8.90 0.21 28.49
C ILE A 404 8.18 0.26 29.85
N ARG A 405 8.89 -0.07 30.92
CA ARG A 405 8.31 -0.04 32.28
C ARG A 405 7.85 1.36 32.64
N ARG A 406 8.70 2.37 32.43
CA ARG A 406 8.38 3.77 32.70
C ARG A 406 7.13 4.23 31.94
N GLU A 407 7.03 3.87 30.65
CA GLU A 407 5.88 4.22 29.83
C GLU A 407 4.59 3.53 30.29
N LEU A 408 4.66 2.26 30.65
CA LEU A 408 3.52 1.52 31.19
C LEU A 408 3.08 2.08 32.55
N GLU A 409 4.00 2.33 33.48
CA GLU A 409 3.68 2.84 34.82
C GLU A 409 3.03 4.23 34.75
N SER A 410 3.51 5.09 33.87
CA SER A 410 3.00 6.46 33.68
C SER A 410 1.66 6.52 32.92
N SER A 411 1.18 5.41 32.34
CA SER A 411 -0.03 5.40 31.51
C SER A 411 -1.31 5.32 32.33
N THR A 412 -2.35 6.02 31.87
CA THR A 412 -3.75 5.77 32.27
C THR A 412 -4.30 4.60 31.45
N CYS A 413 -5.06 3.70 32.07
CA CYS A 413 -5.66 2.56 31.39
C CYS A 413 -7.06 2.92 30.88
N ARG A 414 -7.51 2.26 29.81
CA ARG A 414 -8.85 2.48 29.24
C ARG A 414 -10.01 2.17 30.18
N ASP A 415 -9.78 1.31 31.20
CA ASP A 415 -10.81 0.83 32.15
C ASP A 415 -10.96 1.76 33.38
N ILE A 416 -10.09 2.76 33.51
CA ILE A 416 -10.11 3.68 34.65
C ILE A 416 -10.83 4.95 34.18
N GLU A 417 -12.06 5.14 34.63
CA GLU A 417 -12.77 6.39 34.40
C GLU A 417 -11.96 7.53 35.08
N MET A 418 -11.63 8.54 34.32
CA MET A 418 -11.01 9.75 34.86
C MET A 418 -12.04 10.39 35.82
N PRO A 419 -11.68 10.66 37.07
CA PRO A 419 -12.57 11.45 37.91
C PRO A 419 -12.85 12.78 37.23
N GLU A 420 -14.13 13.15 37.11
CA GLU A 420 -14.51 14.43 36.50
C GLU A 420 -13.76 15.55 37.24
N PRO A 421 -13.17 16.50 36.49
CA PRO A 421 -12.53 17.64 37.11
C PRO A 421 -13.58 18.43 37.91
N MET A 422 -13.40 18.50 39.24
CA MET A 422 -14.22 19.35 40.13
C MET A 422 -14.07 20.82 39.74
#